data_10b1f2b0f6e3cc1c7f91c9e85b96ee91
#
_entry.id   10b1f2b0f6e3cc1c7f91c9e85b96ee91
#
_cell.length_a   1.000
_cell.length_b   1.000
_cell.length_c   1.000
_cell.angle_alpha   90.00
_cell.angle_beta   90.00
_cell.angle_gamma   90.00
#
_symmetry.space_group_name_H-M   'P 1'
#
loop_
_entity.id
_entity.type
_entity.pdbx_description
1 polymer ?
#
loop_
_entity_poly.entity_id
_entity_poly.type
_entity_poly.pdbx_seq_one_letter_code
_entity_poly.pdbx_strand_id
1 'polypeptide(L)'
;MSTSDPKALIRIARENGGEAHVEPLDLGQRVRALRKERNWTLEQAAQQAGLARSTLSKIENGQMSPTYDALKKLAAGLSLSMPQLFTPPQADQVTGRMAITRSGSGAAHPTATYEHELLAESLTKKQMLPYRARIRARKMEEFEGWVRHDGEEFLYVLTGVIRLYTEFYEPVEMRRGDSAYYDASMGHNVISVSEEDATILWVTSLG
;
A
#
# COMPACT_ATOMS: atom_id res chain seq x y z
N MET A 1 -19.16 -11.58 -16.59
CA MET A 1 -17.90 -10.99 -16.12
C MET A 1 -17.45 -11.85 -14.96
N SER A 2 -16.32 -12.53 -15.13
CA SER A 2 -15.85 -13.56 -14.18
C SER A 2 -15.43 -12.92 -12.87
N THR A 3 -16.07 -13.31 -11.76
CA THR A 3 -15.77 -12.86 -10.39
C THR A 3 -14.57 -13.60 -9.76
N SER A 4 -13.73 -14.22 -10.59
CA SER A 4 -12.67 -15.14 -10.16
C SER A 4 -11.29 -14.48 -9.99
N ASP A 5 -11.18 -13.17 -10.15
CA ASP A 5 -9.88 -12.49 -10.13
C ASP A 5 -9.52 -12.05 -8.70
N PRO A 6 -8.46 -12.61 -8.06
CA PRO A 6 -7.96 -12.14 -6.77
C PRO A 6 -7.59 -10.65 -6.77
N LYS A 7 -7.22 -10.10 -7.93
CA LYS A 7 -6.97 -8.67 -8.12
C LYS A 7 -8.23 -7.82 -7.94
N ALA A 8 -9.43 -8.43 -8.06
CA ALA A 8 -10.69 -7.72 -7.87
C ALA A 8 -10.83 -7.13 -6.46
N LEU A 9 -10.34 -7.80 -5.42
CA LEU A 9 -10.40 -7.29 -4.05
C LEU A 9 -9.52 -6.06 -3.85
N ILE A 10 -8.31 -6.08 -4.40
CA ILE A 10 -7.40 -4.94 -4.34
C ILE A 10 -7.99 -3.77 -5.13
N ARG A 11 -8.61 -4.06 -6.28
CA ARG A 11 -9.31 -3.05 -7.08
C ARG A 11 -10.50 -2.46 -6.32
N ILE A 12 -11.35 -3.30 -5.72
CA ILE A 12 -12.48 -2.84 -4.89
C ILE A 12 -11.98 -2.00 -3.70
N ALA A 13 -10.89 -2.41 -3.04
CA ALA A 13 -10.31 -1.65 -1.93
C ALA A 13 -9.75 -0.29 -2.39
N ARG A 14 -9.17 -0.21 -3.59
CA ARG A 14 -8.70 1.04 -4.20
C ARG A 14 -9.86 1.92 -4.67
N GLU A 15 -10.90 1.34 -5.29
CA GLU A 15 -12.09 2.06 -5.76
C GLU A 15 -12.90 2.65 -4.59
N ASN A 16 -13.07 1.91 -3.50
CA ASN A 16 -13.72 2.40 -2.28
C ASN A 16 -12.87 3.44 -1.52
N GLY A 17 -11.57 3.56 -1.86
CA GLY A 17 -10.68 4.60 -1.36
C GLY A 17 -10.96 5.99 -1.95
N GLY A 18 -11.90 6.12 -2.89
CA GLY A 18 -12.15 7.30 -3.71
C GLY A 18 -10.95 7.59 -4.60
N GLU A 19 -11.14 7.73 -5.91
CA GLU A 19 -10.15 8.40 -6.74
C GLU A 19 -9.86 9.74 -6.08
N ALA A 20 -8.72 9.84 -5.40
CA ALA A 20 -8.17 11.13 -5.10
C ALA A 20 -7.94 11.75 -6.48
N HIS A 21 -8.77 12.71 -6.86
CA HIS A 21 -8.46 13.63 -7.94
C HIS A 21 -7.12 14.23 -7.53
N VAL A 22 -6.03 13.66 -8.05
CA VAL A 22 -4.69 14.18 -7.83
C VAL A 22 -4.66 15.47 -8.62
N GLU A 23 -5.05 16.57 -7.96
CA GLU A 23 -4.72 17.88 -8.52
C GLU A 23 -3.24 17.87 -8.82
N PRO A 24 -2.82 18.36 -10.00
CA PRO A 24 -1.40 18.43 -10.34
C PRO A 24 -0.67 19.10 -9.17
N LEU A 25 0.28 18.40 -8.58
CA LEU A 25 1.00 18.89 -7.41
C LEU A 25 1.67 20.23 -7.78
N ASP A 26 1.24 21.31 -7.19
CA ASP A 26 1.95 22.59 -7.24
C ASP A 26 3.21 22.46 -6.37
N LEU A 27 4.32 22.13 -7.02
CA LEU A 27 5.62 22.00 -6.36
C LEU A 27 6.01 23.25 -5.59
N GLY A 28 5.66 24.44 -6.09
CA GLY A 28 5.95 25.70 -5.41
C GLY A 28 5.23 25.80 -4.07
N GLN A 29 3.94 25.52 -4.07
CA GLN A 29 3.14 25.47 -2.83
C GLN A 29 3.66 24.39 -1.87
N ARG A 30 4.08 23.23 -2.39
CA ARG A 30 4.64 22.14 -1.59
C ARG A 30 5.94 22.56 -0.91
N VAL A 31 6.88 23.14 -1.64
CA VAL A 31 8.16 23.65 -1.09
C VAL A 31 7.90 24.73 -0.04
N ARG A 32 6.97 25.64 -0.30
CA ARG A 32 6.55 26.68 0.64
C ARG A 32 5.95 26.11 1.92
N ALA A 33 5.10 25.07 1.82
CA ALA A 33 4.53 24.38 2.97
C ALA A 33 5.63 23.73 3.82
N LEU A 34 6.52 22.95 3.21
CA LEU A 34 7.65 22.30 3.87
C LEU A 34 8.60 23.29 4.59
N ARG A 35 8.83 24.45 3.99
CA ARG A 35 9.58 25.53 4.62
C ARG A 35 8.86 26.07 5.86
N LYS A 36 7.55 26.34 5.75
CA LYS A 36 6.74 26.87 6.85
C LYS A 36 6.60 25.89 8.02
N GLU A 37 6.45 24.59 7.74
CA GLU A 37 6.43 23.54 8.76
C GLU A 37 7.69 23.55 9.62
N ARG A 38 8.84 23.93 9.03
CA ARG A 38 10.12 24.08 9.74
C ARG A 38 10.32 25.44 10.39
N ASN A 39 9.34 26.34 10.27
CA ASN A 39 9.42 27.75 10.70
C ASN A 39 10.61 28.51 10.09
N TRP A 40 11.01 28.13 8.86
CA TRP A 40 12.13 28.79 8.18
C TRP A 40 11.67 30.03 7.40
N THR A 41 12.49 31.07 7.46
CA THR A 41 12.39 32.17 6.50
C THR A 41 12.79 31.71 5.10
N LEU A 42 12.45 32.49 4.07
CA LEU A 42 12.85 32.19 2.69
C LEU A 42 14.40 32.17 2.55
N GLU A 43 15.08 33.05 3.29
CA GLU A 43 16.56 33.12 3.33
C GLU A 43 17.17 31.85 3.93
N GLN A 44 16.66 31.40 5.07
CA GLN A 44 17.12 30.17 5.73
C GLN A 44 16.92 28.94 4.84
N ALA A 45 15.75 28.80 4.22
CA ALA A 45 15.49 27.67 3.34
C ALA A 45 16.37 27.70 2.07
N ALA A 46 16.60 28.88 1.49
CA ALA A 46 17.47 29.02 0.34
C ALA A 46 18.92 28.64 0.70
N GLN A 47 19.40 29.06 1.86
CA GLN A 47 20.73 28.74 2.38
C GLN A 47 20.87 27.21 2.59
N GLN A 48 19.90 26.58 3.24
CA GLN A 48 19.89 25.13 3.46
C GLN A 48 19.89 24.33 2.15
N ALA A 49 19.17 24.82 1.15
CA ALA A 49 19.13 24.20 -0.17
C ALA A 49 20.30 24.57 -1.10
N GLY A 50 21.20 25.47 -0.69
CA GLY A 50 22.27 25.96 -1.57
C GLY A 50 21.75 26.65 -2.83
N LEU A 51 20.63 27.37 -2.71
CA LEU A 51 20.00 28.15 -3.77
C LEU A 51 20.01 29.62 -3.46
N ALA A 52 19.98 30.49 -4.52
CA ALA A 52 19.74 31.90 -4.29
C ALA A 52 18.31 32.12 -3.76
N ARG A 53 18.13 33.07 -2.82
CA ARG A 53 16.82 33.43 -2.27
C ARG A 53 15.80 33.79 -3.36
N SER A 54 16.23 34.51 -4.39
CA SER A 54 15.38 34.87 -5.53
C SER A 54 14.93 33.65 -6.33
N THR A 55 15.79 32.66 -6.49
CA THR A 55 15.47 31.40 -7.16
C THR A 55 14.40 30.64 -6.38
N LEU A 56 14.58 30.44 -5.07
CA LEU A 56 13.60 29.78 -4.22
C LEU A 56 12.26 30.52 -4.23
N SER A 57 12.29 31.87 -4.16
CA SER A 57 11.08 32.69 -4.24
C SER A 57 10.32 32.47 -5.54
N LYS A 58 11.00 32.42 -6.68
CA LYS A 58 10.37 32.16 -7.99
C LYS A 58 9.75 30.75 -8.07
N ILE A 59 10.44 29.76 -7.50
CA ILE A 59 9.93 28.38 -7.42
C ILE A 59 8.65 28.32 -6.56
N GLU A 60 8.68 28.88 -5.35
CA GLU A 60 7.54 28.90 -4.43
C GLU A 60 6.30 29.64 -4.98
N ASN A 61 6.51 30.60 -5.88
CA ASN A 61 5.42 31.36 -6.49
C ASN A 61 5.04 30.86 -7.91
N GLY A 62 5.55 29.71 -8.33
CA GLY A 62 5.24 29.13 -9.65
C GLY A 62 5.76 29.93 -10.83
N GLN A 63 6.68 30.89 -10.59
CA GLN A 63 7.24 31.77 -11.61
C GLN A 63 8.41 31.14 -12.38
N MET A 64 8.88 29.98 -11.93
CA MET A 64 9.97 29.24 -12.55
C MET A 64 9.84 27.74 -12.26
N SER A 65 9.96 26.93 -13.28
CA SER A 65 10.14 25.49 -13.12
C SER A 65 11.60 25.21 -12.72
N PRO A 66 11.84 24.52 -11.59
CA PRO A 66 13.21 24.21 -11.17
C PRO A 66 13.85 23.19 -12.12
N THR A 67 15.15 23.33 -12.32
CA THR A 67 15.96 22.32 -12.99
C THR A 67 16.12 21.09 -12.11
N TYR A 68 16.54 19.96 -12.69
CA TYR A 68 16.83 18.75 -11.92
C TYR A 68 17.86 18.98 -10.80
N ASP A 69 18.89 19.79 -11.04
CA ASP A 69 19.88 20.15 -10.02
C ASP A 69 19.24 20.96 -8.88
N ALA A 70 18.38 21.91 -9.19
CA ALA A 70 17.64 22.66 -8.18
C ALA A 70 16.70 21.76 -7.35
N LEU A 71 16.07 20.77 -7.96
CA LEU A 71 15.25 19.78 -7.26
C LEU A 71 16.09 18.93 -6.29
N LYS A 72 17.26 18.45 -6.72
CA LYS A 72 18.20 17.73 -5.85
C LYS A 72 18.63 18.56 -4.65
N LYS A 73 18.97 19.83 -4.88
CA LYS A 73 19.35 20.78 -3.82
C LYS A 73 18.21 21.04 -2.85
N LEU A 74 16.98 21.21 -3.35
CA LEU A 74 15.78 21.36 -2.52
C LEU A 74 15.52 20.10 -1.67
N ALA A 75 15.58 18.91 -2.26
CA ALA A 75 15.40 17.67 -1.55
C ALA A 75 16.44 17.52 -0.42
N ALA A 76 17.71 17.71 -0.74
CA ALA A 76 18.81 17.65 0.24
C ALA A 76 18.64 18.70 1.36
N GLY A 77 18.40 19.97 1.01
CA GLY A 77 18.23 21.04 1.98
C GLY A 77 17.02 20.87 2.89
N LEU A 78 15.97 20.23 2.40
CA LEU A 78 14.77 19.87 3.17
C LEU A 78 14.87 18.50 3.86
N SER A 79 16.01 17.79 3.73
CA SER A 79 16.19 16.43 4.26
C SER A 79 15.11 15.45 3.79
N LEU A 80 14.78 15.50 2.51
CA LEU A 80 13.77 14.67 1.85
C LEU A 80 14.41 13.87 0.70
N SER A 81 13.78 12.76 0.33
CA SER A 81 14.07 12.11 -0.94
C SER A 81 13.39 12.87 -2.10
N MET A 82 13.89 12.68 -3.33
CA MET A 82 13.28 13.28 -4.53
C MET A 82 11.77 12.96 -4.65
N PRO A 83 11.30 11.71 -4.49
CA PRO A 83 9.87 11.40 -4.50
C PRO A 83 9.06 12.17 -3.46
N GLN A 84 9.59 12.39 -2.26
CA GLN A 84 8.90 13.10 -1.18
C GLN A 84 8.65 14.59 -1.47
N LEU A 85 9.42 15.21 -2.36
CA LEU A 85 9.11 16.56 -2.85
C LEU A 85 7.79 16.60 -3.64
N PHE A 86 7.47 15.51 -4.33
CA PHE A 86 6.31 15.36 -5.20
C PHE A 86 5.15 14.61 -4.55
N THR A 87 5.33 14.15 -3.32
CA THR A 87 4.23 13.55 -2.56
C THR A 87 3.42 14.69 -1.94
N PRO A 88 2.09 14.75 -2.15
CA PRO A 88 1.24 15.70 -1.45
C PRO A 88 1.54 15.65 0.06
N PRO A 89 1.41 16.77 0.81
CA PRO A 89 1.36 16.67 2.25
C PRO A 89 0.32 15.59 2.52
N GLN A 90 0.68 14.59 3.31
CA GLN A 90 -0.35 13.68 3.82
C GLN A 90 -1.33 14.60 4.56
N ALA A 91 -2.38 15.00 3.82
CA ALA A 91 -3.43 15.81 4.37
C ALA A 91 -3.93 15.03 5.57
N ASP A 92 -3.69 15.58 6.74
CA ASP A 92 -4.09 15.08 8.03
C ASP A 92 -4.06 13.55 8.09
N GLN A 93 -2.92 12.99 8.55
CA GLN A 93 -3.05 11.70 9.22
C GLN A 93 -4.07 11.96 10.31
N VAL A 94 -5.32 11.59 10.04
CA VAL A 94 -6.35 11.59 11.06
C VAL A 94 -5.85 10.61 12.10
N THR A 95 -5.09 11.12 13.07
CA THR A 95 -4.59 10.36 14.19
C THR A 95 -5.80 9.88 14.97
N GLY A 96 -5.79 8.63 15.38
CA GLY A 96 -6.88 8.07 16.18
C GLY A 96 -8.00 7.40 15.39
N ARG A 97 -7.82 7.11 14.07
CA ARG A 97 -8.79 6.28 13.33
C ARG A 97 -8.81 4.87 13.90
N MET A 98 -10.00 4.35 14.11
CA MET A 98 -10.21 2.98 14.58
C MET A 98 -11.41 2.35 13.87
N ALA A 99 -11.29 1.09 13.47
CA ALA A 99 -12.41 0.26 13.05
C ALA A 99 -12.36 -1.07 13.81
N ILE A 100 -13.53 -1.55 14.20
CA ILE A 100 -13.69 -2.86 14.83
C ILE A 100 -14.59 -3.69 13.93
N THR A 101 -14.08 -4.77 13.40
CA THR A 101 -14.87 -5.79 12.71
C THR A 101 -15.13 -6.92 13.70
N ARG A 102 -16.39 -7.14 14.05
CA ARG A 102 -16.76 -8.26 14.92
C ARG A 102 -16.67 -9.57 14.16
N SER A 103 -16.46 -10.66 14.87
CA SER A 103 -16.41 -12.00 14.23
C SER A 103 -17.67 -12.26 13.40
N GLY A 104 -17.47 -12.63 12.14
CA GLY A 104 -18.55 -12.94 11.19
C GLY A 104 -19.29 -11.72 10.63
N SER A 105 -18.84 -10.49 10.88
CA SER A 105 -19.48 -9.27 10.37
C SER A 105 -18.70 -8.61 9.22
N GLY A 106 -17.59 -9.19 8.76
CA GLY A 106 -16.86 -8.71 7.60
C GLY A 106 -17.60 -9.02 6.30
N ALA A 107 -17.42 -8.17 5.29
CA ALA A 107 -17.99 -8.42 3.96
C ALA A 107 -17.33 -9.64 3.33
N ALA A 108 -18.16 -10.62 2.95
CA ALA A 108 -17.69 -11.84 2.31
C ALA A 108 -17.55 -11.65 0.79
N HIS A 109 -16.40 -12.04 0.25
CA HIS A 109 -16.09 -12.04 -1.18
C HIS A 109 -15.63 -13.43 -1.62
N PRO A 110 -16.56 -14.35 -1.94
CA PRO A 110 -16.21 -15.68 -2.39
C PRO A 110 -15.67 -15.69 -3.82
N THR A 111 -14.59 -16.43 -4.02
CA THR A 111 -14.06 -16.79 -5.34
C THR A 111 -14.08 -18.32 -5.49
N ALA A 112 -13.63 -18.85 -6.62
CA ALA A 112 -13.53 -20.30 -6.80
C ALA A 112 -12.50 -20.93 -5.83
N THR A 113 -11.39 -20.22 -5.58
CA THR A 113 -10.24 -20.70 -4.81
C THR A 113 -10.25 -20.26 -3.35
N TYR A 114 -10.81 -19.08 -3.06
CA TYR A 114 -10.82 -18.47 -1.74
C TYR A 114 -12.19 -17.90 -1.39
N GLU A 115 -12.46 -17.82 -0.10
CA GLU A 115 -13.56 -17.02 0.43
C GLU A 115 -12.94 -15.97 1.36
N HIS A 116 -12.94 -14.71 0.89
CA HIS A 116 -12.35 -13.60 1.62
C HIS A 116 -13.40 -12.91 2.48
N GLU A 117 -13.00 -12.49 3.68
CA GLU A 117 -13.77 -11.62 4.57
C GLU A 117 -12.94 -10.38 4.85
N LEU A 118 -13.35 -9.25 4.29
CA LEU A 118 -12.66 -7.97 4.49
C LEU A 118 -12.81 -7.49 5.93
N LEU A 119 -11.69 -7.03 6.50
CA LEU A 119 -11.65 -6.46 7.85
C LEU A 119 -11.42 -4.94 7.77
N ALA A 120 -11.88 -4.21 8.79
CA ALA A 120 -11.78 -2.75 8.86
C ALA A 120 -12.33 -2.03 7.62
N GLU A 121 -13.41 -2.54 7.03
CA GLU A 121 -14.00 -2.02 5.79
C GLU A 121 -14.49 -0.58 5.93
N SER A 122 -14.94 -0.18 7.11
CA SER A 122 -15.42 1.18 7.41
C SER A 122 -14.32 2.26 7.34
N LEU A 123 -13.03 1.87 7.30
CA LEU A 123 -11.93 2.81 7.12
C LEU A 123 -11.63 3.02 5.63
N THR A 124 -11.64 4.27 5.21
CA THR A 124 -11.14 4.72 3.91
C THR A 124 -9.65 5.06 3.98
N LYS A 125 -8.97 5.18 2.83
CA LYS A 125 -7.54 5.56 2.74
C LYS A 125 -6.63 4.71 3.65
N LYS A 126 -6.85 3.41 3.66
CA LYS A 126 -5.99 2.45 4.35
C LYS A 126 -4.66 2.30 3.60
N GLN A 127 -3.59 2.05 4.32
CA GLN A 127 -2.29 1.69 3.74
C GLN A 127 -2.09 0.18 3.68
N MET A 128 -2.92 -0.57 4.38
CA MET A 128 -2.95 -2.03 4.35
C MET A 128 -4.37 -2.55 4.27
N LEU A 129 -4.55 -3.68 3.63
CA LEU A 129 -5.81 -4.38 3.49
C LEU A 129 -5.74 -5.68 4.31
N PRO A 130 -6.23 -5.70 5.55
CA PRO A 130 -6.38 -6.93 6.31
C PRO A 130 -7.65 -7.67 5.89
N TYR A 131 -7.55 -8.97 5.69
CA TYR A 131 -8.69 -9.85 5.44
C TYR A 131 -8.44 -11.25 5.96
N ARG A 132 -9.50 -11.93 6.32
CA ARG A 132 -9.48 -13.34 6.62
C ARG A 132 -9.81 -14.11 5.34
N ALA A 133 -9.00 -15.08 4.99
CA ALA A 133 -9.24 -15.93 3.84
C ALA A 133 -9.44 -17.38 4.27
N ARG A 134 -10.56 -17.96 3.87
CA ARG A 134 -10.79 -19.39 3.92
C ARG A 134 -10.32 -19.98 2.60
N ILE A 135 -9.36 -20.89 2.66
CA ILE A 135 -8.69 -21.47 1.51
C ILE A 135 -9.47 -22.70 1.04
N ARG A 136 -10.12 -22.58 -0.11
CA ARG A 136 -10.93 -23.63 -0.71
C ARG A 136 -10.15 -24.48 -1.70
N ALA A 137 -9.19 -23.86 -2.39
CA ALA A 137 -8.33 -24.55 -3.35
C ALA A 137 -7.52 -25.67 -2.68
N ARG A 138 -7.46 -26.82 -3.34
CA ARG A 138 -6.77 -28.03 -2.90
C ARG A 138 -5.57 -28.36 -3.80
N LYS A 139 -5.52 -27.79 -4.99
CA LYS A 139 -4.51 -28.08 -6.02
C LYS A 139 -4.13 -26.79 -6.75
N MET A 140 -2.90 -26.76 -7.24
CA MET A 140 -2.40 -25.62 -8.03
C MET A 140 -3.14 -25.46 -9.37
N GLU A 141 -3.66 -26.53 -9.92
CA GLU A 141 -4.41 -26.54 -11.19
C GLU A 141 -5.76 -25.82 -11.10
N GLU A 142 -6.21 -25.49 -9.90
CA GLU A 142 -7.43 -24.68 -9.68
C GLU A 142 -7.20 -23.18 -9.92
N PHE A 143 -5.95 -22.77 -10.11
CA PHE A 143 -5.59 -21.40 -10.42
C PHE A 143 -5.29 -21.25 -11.92
N GLU A 144 -5.73 -20.16 -12.52
CA GLU A 144 -5.42 -19.81 -13.92
C GLU A 144 -3.94 -19.41 -14.12
N GLY A 145 -3.19 -19.26 -13.02
CA GLY A 145 -1.78 -18.87 -13.02
C GLY A 145 -1.36 -18.30 -11.68
N TRP A 146 -0.20 -17.65 -11.67
CA TRP A 146 0.30 -16.98 -10.49
C TRP A 146 -0.47 -15.70 -10.19
N VAL A 147 -0.89 -15.52 -8.95
CA VAL A 147 -1.36 -14.24 -8.43
C VAL A 147 -0.14 -13.33 -8.27
N ARG A 148 -0.23 -12.09 -8.74
CA ARG A 148 0.80 -11.05 -8.60
C ARG A 148 0.12 -9.69 -8.48
N HIS A 149 0.65 -8.85 -7.62
CA HIS A 149 0.25 -7.45 -7.51
C HIS A 149 1.36 -6.63 -6.85
N ASP A 150 1.24 -5.31 -6.90
CA ASP A 150 2.20 -4.43 -6.22
C ASP A 150 2.04 -4.53 -4.70
N GLY A 151 3.13 -4.24 -4.00
CA GLY A 151 3.19 -4.19 -2.55
C GLY A 151 3.71 -5.48 -1.93
N GLU A 152 3.45 -5.62 -0.65
CA GLU A 152 3.96 -6.70 0.20
C GLU A 152 2.80 -7.39 0.90
N GLU A 153 2.98 -8.65 1.27
CA GLU A 153 1.98 -9.43 1.97
C GLU A 153 2.54 -10.06 3.25
N PHE A 154 1.71 -10.03 4.27
CA PHE A 154 1.90 -10.81 5.49
C PHE A 154 0.77 -11.82 5.63
N LEU A 155 1.12 -13.09 5.80
CA LEU A 155 0.20 -14.22 5.97
C LEU A 155 0.42 -14.86 7.34
N TYR A 156 -0.67 -15.18 8.05
CA TYR A 156 -0.64 -15.92 9.31
C TYR A 156 -1.69 -17.03 9.32
N VAL A 157 -1.31 -18.25 9.61
CA VAL A 157 -2.23 -19.39 9.63
C VAL A 157 -3.03 -19.41 10.92
N LEU A 158 -4.35 -19.27 10.81
CA LEU A 158 -5.29 -19.29 11.94
C LEU A 158 -5.74 -20.72 12.28
N THR A 159 -6.13 -21.49 11.25
CA THR A 159 -6.58 -22.88 11.40
C THR A 159 -6.18 -23.71 10.18
N GLY A 160 -6.08 -25.03 10.37
CA GLY A 160 -5.74 -25.97 9.31
C GLY A 160 -4.26 -25.96 8.93
N VAL A 161 -3.98 -26.48 7.75
CA VAL A 161 -2.64 -26.55 7.15
C VAL A 161 -2.75 -26.06 5.73
N ILE A 162 -1.85 -25.17 5.35
CA ILE A 162 -1.73 -24.63 4.00
C ILE A 162 -0.42 -25.06 3.35
N ARG A 163 -0.35 -24.96 2.04
CA ARG A 163 0.89 -24.95 1.30
C ARG A 163 0.98 -23.66 0.51
N LEU A 164 2.00 -22.87 0.84
CA LEU A 164 2.33 -21.63 0.14
C LEU A 164 3.26 -21.97 -1.02
N TYR A 165 2.83 -21.62 -2.21
CA TYR A 165 3.63 -21.68 -3.44
C TYR A 165 4.08 -20.27 -3.80
N THR A 166 5.35 -20.12 -4.10
CA THR A 166 5.92 -18.89 -4.63
C THR A 166 6.81 -19.20 -5.82
N GLU A 167 6.99 -18.23 -6.70
CA GLU A 167 7.69 -18.43 -7.97
C GLU A 167 9.17 -18.77 -7.79
N PHE A 168 9.81 -18.24 -6.74
CA PHE A 168 11.26 -18.31 -6.58
C PHE A 168 11.72 -19.24 -5.45
N TYR A 169 10.79 -19.81 -4.69
CA TYR A 169 11.11 -20.69 -3.57
C TYR A 169 10.34 -22.00 -3.67
N GLU A 170 10.89 -23.05 -3.08
CA GLU A 170 10.19 -24.32 -2.95
C GLU A 170 8.91 -24.15 -2.13
N PRO A 171 7.85 -24.90 -2.47
CA PRO A 171 6.59 -24.84 -1.74
C PRO A 171 6.78 -25.17 -0.26
N VAL A 172 6.20 -24.35 0.61
CA VAL A 172 6.31 -24.51 2.07
C VAL A 172 4.95 -24.87 2.68
N GLU A 173 4.94 -25.97 3.45
CA GLU A 173 3.79 -26.32 4.26
C GLU A 173 3.81 -25.53 5.57
N MET A 174 2.69 -24.89 5.90
CA MET A 174 2.54 -24.03 7.08
C MET A 174 1.31 -24.43 7.87
N ARG A 175 1.45 -24.41 9.19
CA ARG A 175 0.46 -24.84 10.17
C ARG A 175 0.00 -23.68 11.03
N ARG A 176 -1.04 -23.88 11.81
CA ARG A 176 -1.53 -22.91 12.79
C ARG A 176 -0.37 -22.30 13.59
N GLY A 177 -0.27 -20.96 13.57
CA GLY A 177 0.76 -20.20 14.25
C GLY A 177 1.93 -19.80 13.36
N ASP A 178 2.10 -20.44 12.19
CA ASP A 178 3.15 -20.06 11.24
C ASP A 178 2.75 -18.79 10.48
N SER A 179 3.76 -18.04 10.06
CA SER A 179 3.59 -16.83 9.27
C SER A 179 4.60 -16.73 8.15
N ALA A 180 4.25 -16.01 7.10
CA ALA A 180 5.11 -15.65 5.99
C ALA A 180 4.98 -14.17 5.67
N TYR A 181 6.07 -13.59 5.20
CA TYR A 181 6.13 -12.24 4.65
C TYR A 181 6.87 -12.31 3.31
N TYR A 182 6.30 -11.70 2.27
CA TYR A 182 6.88 -11.74 0.93
C TYR A 182 6.44 -10.57 0.06
N ASP A 183 7.24 -10.30 -0.97
CA ASP A 183 6.90 -9.32 -2.01
C ASP A 183 5.77 -9.88 -2.88
N ALA A 184 4.64 -9.20 -2.95
CA ALA A 184 3.47 -9.65 -3.71
C ALA A 184 3.63 -9.55 -5.24
N SER A 185 4.68 -8.88 -5.71
CA SER A 185 5.10 -8.90 -7.12
C SER A 185 5.67 -10.25 -7.56
N MET A 186 6.18 -11.04 -6.61
CA MET A 186 6.54 -12.44 -6.83
C MET A 186 5.25 -13.26 -6.98
N GLY A 187 5.19 -14.14 -8.00
CA GLY A 187 4.06 -15.05 -8.17
C GLY A 187 3.81 -15.91 -6.94
N HIS A 188 2.59 -15.91 -6.44
CA HIS A 188 2.22 -16.65 -5.25
C HIS A 188 0.81 -17.24 -5.33
N ASN A 189 0.60 -18.40 -4.70
CA ASN A 189 -0.72 -19.06 -4.54
C ASN A 189 -0.69 -19.86 -3.23
N VAL A 190 -1.86 -20.04 -2.63
CA VAL A 190 -2.02 -20.80 -1.38
C VAL A 190 -3.10 -21.86 -1.58
N ILE A 191 -2.82 -23.09 -1.19
CA ILE A 191 -3.80 -24.17 -1.15
C ILE A 191 -4.00 -24.68 0.28
N SER A 192 -5.15 -25.24 0.58
CA SER A 192 -5.39 -25.99 1.81
C SER A 192 -4.99 -27.47 1.60
N VAL A 193 -4.17 -28.00 2.51
CA VAL A 193 -3.76 -29.42 2.51
C VAL A 193 -4.33 -30.18 3.70
N SER A 194 -5.09 -29.53 4.59
CA SER A 194 -5.85 -30.18 5.65
C SER A 194 -7.19 -30.72 5.14
N GLU A 195 -7.81 -31.65 5.86
CA GLU A 195 -9.10 -32.24 5.51
C GLU A 195 -10.19 -31.16 5.37
N GLU A 196 -10.27 -30.25 6.34
CA GLU A 196 -11.12 -29.07 6.28
C GLU A 196 -10.40 -27.89 5.64
N ASP A 197 -11.16 -26.87 5.19
CA ASP A 197 -10.59 -25.66 4.63
C ASP A 197 -9.77 -24.91 5.68
N ALA A 198 -8.51 -24.62 5.36
CA ALA A 198 -7.68 -23.81 6.21
C ALA A 198 -8.14 -22.34 6.20
N THR A 199 -7.90 -21.65 7.29
CA THR A 199 -8.17 -20.21 7.40
C THR A 199 -6.90 -19.47 7.75
N ILE A 200 -6.66 -18.37 7.07
CA ILE A 200 -5.51 -17.50 7.27
C ILE A 200 -5.95 -16.05 7.51
N LEU A 201 -5.14 -15.31 8.24
CA LEU A 201 -5.14 -13.85 8.20
C LEU A 201 -4.16 -13.44 7.10
N TRP A 202 -4.62 -12.58 6.22
CA TRP A 202 -3.80 -12.03 5.14
C TRP A 202 -3.83 -10.51 5.21
N VAL A 203 -2.68 -9.89 5.09
CA VAL A 203 -2.56 -8.43 5.10
C VAL A 203 -1.73 -8.02 3.90
N THR A 204 -2.35 -7.28 2.99
CA THR A 204 -1.71 -6.75 1.79
C THR A 204 -1.43 -5.26 1.98
N SER A 205 -0.22 -4.79 1.67
CA SER A 205 0.05 -3.35 1.58
C SER A 205 -0.61 -2.79 0.32
N LEU A 206 -1.14 -1.57 0.40
CA LEU A 206 -1.83 -0.93 -0.73
C LEU A 206 -0.91 -0.01 -1.55
N GLY A 207 0.41 0.00 -1.24
CA GLY A 207 1.46 0.66 -2.02
C GLY A 207 1.41 2.17 -1.96
#